data_8c5665a9e932e45e87e8a34bf5318bf0
#
_entry.id   8c5665a9e932e45e87e8a34bf5318bf0
#
_cell.length_a   1.000
_cell.length_b   1.000
_cell.length_c   1.000
_cell.angle_alpha   90.00
_cell.angle_beta   90.00
_cell.angle_gamma   90.00
#
_symmetry.space_group_name_H-M   'P 1'
#
loop_
_entity.id
_entity.type
_entity.pdbx_description
1 polymer ?
#
loop_
_entity_poly.entity_id
_entity_poly.type
_entity_poly.pdbx_seq_one_letter_code
_entity_poly.pdbx_strand_id
1 'polypeptide(L)'
;MNLNELPWLDKVYKKINFNNLPHGTIINGPEGLGKCILGNEIARTLLVNNNDSKSINLFNLNTHPDFLFLNKDKILTRHISFRDKEWDEELGNRNVIDFLSMTPSISTNKVVLINNAHTMNEVSQNALLKSLEEPAVNSYIILITNRSNSLLQTIYSRCQTLNMPSLTDDEINSWLVSRGISDFNTKDFPSYITPINILNDIENDQHMVFKDFVKLMKKFLSNQAHSKQILQHLSSYEIDLITKINYLIEFLKILLRSKILNEELSGLYKDFNNSDFSTLKVSNLINDLNNLRFDYFKVPQINENHVFNYYFSELKNSIKL
;
A
#
# COMPACT_ATOMS: atom_id res chain seq x y z
N MET A 1 12.03 9.78 6.67
CA MET A 1 10.79 10.59 6.91
C MET A 1 10.32 10.39 8.33
N ASN A 2 9.83 11.46 8.97
CA ASN A 2 9.31 11.47 10.32
C ASN A 2 7.81 11.83 10.31
N LEU A 3 7.10 11.58 11.40
CA LEU A 3 5.67 11.88 11.55
C LEU A 3 5.34 13.35 11.20
N ASN A 4 6.16 14.31 11.68
CA ASN A 4 5.96 15.75 11.47
C ASN A 4 6.10 16.18 10.01
N GLU A 5 6.72 15.36 9.18
CA GLU A 5 6.91 15.62 7.75
C GLU A 5 5.69 15.18 6.92
N LEU A 6 4.74 14.50 7.54
CA LEU A 6 3.53 13.94 6.94
C LEU A 6 2.29 14.48 7.66
N PRO A 7 1.76 15.64 7.25
CA PRO A 7 0.70 16.35 7.99
C PRO A 7 -0.56 15.53 8.24
N TRP A 8 -0.88 14.60 7.34
CA TRP A 8 -2.02 13.70 7.52
C TRP A 8 -1.81 12.67 8.63
N LEU A 9 -0.56 12.24 8.85
CA LEU A 9 -0.23 11.34 9.95
C LEU A 9 -0.33 12.04 11.30
N ASP A 10 0.17 13.26 11.40
CA ASP A 10 0.09 14.09 12.62
C ASP A 10 -1.37 14.28 13.03
N LYS A 11 -2.25 14.56 12.06
CA LYS A 11 -3.71 14.67 12.32
C LYS A 11 -4.30 13.36 12.87
N VAL A 12 -3.86 12.19 12.39
CA VAL A 12 -4.32 10.89 12.88
C VAL A 12 -3.73 10.61 14.26
N TYR A 13 -2.44 10.82 14.43
CA TYR A 13 -1.72 10.58 15.68
C TYR A 13 -2.28 11.39 16.85
N LYS A 14 -2.57 12.68 16.66
CA LYS A 14 -3.17 13.56 17.68
C LYS A 14 -4.56 13.13 18.15
N LYS A 15 -5.26 12.32 17.38
CA LYS A 15 -6.57 11.77 17.76
C LYS A 15 -6.47 10.49 18.61
N ILE A 16 -5.28 9.91 18.75
CA ILE A 16 -5.08 8.68 19.52
C ILE A 16 -5.08 9.00 21.01
N ASN A 17 -5.98 8.35 21.76
CA ASN A 17 -6.00 8.43 23.21
C ASN A 17 -5.11 7.32 23.80
N PHE A 18 -3.87 7.66 24.12
CA PHE A 18 -2.91 6.71 24.68
C PHE A 18 -3.27 6.20 26.08
N ASN A 19 -4.07 6.94 26.85
CA ASN A 19 -4.53 6.51 28.17
C ASN A 19 -5.58 5.39 28.08
N ASN A 20 -6.20 5.22 26.94
CA ASN A 20 -7.23 4.20 26.70
C ASN A 20 -7.01 3.52 25.33
N LEU A 21 -5.77 3.29 24.96
CA LEU A 21 -5.45 2.58 23.74
C LEU A 21 -5.74 1.09 23.92
N PRO A 22 -6.54 0.46 23.07
CA PRO A 22 -6.80 -0.98 23.17
C PRO A 22 -5.56 -1.80 22.84
N HIS A 23 -5.51 -3.02 23.36
CA HIS A 23 -4.38 -3.96 23.15
C HIS A 23 -4.14 -4.29 21.67
N GLY A 24 -5.20 -4.34 20.86
CA GLY A 24 -5.15 -4.56 19.43
C GLY A 24 -5.49 -3.30 18.66
N THR A 25 -4.63 -2.86 17.75
CA THR A 25 -4.87 -1.71 16.88
C THR A 25 -4.54 -2.09 15.43
N ILE A 26 -5.47 -1.80 14.50
CA ILE A 26 -5.25 -1.99 13.05
C ILE A 26 -5.08 -0.62 12.42
N ILE A 27 -3.99 -0.39 11.69
CA ILE A 27 -3.77 0.78 10.85
C ILE A 27 -4.06 0.37 9.42
N ASN A 28 -5.18 0.84 8.86
CA ASN A 28 -5.67 0.45 7.55
C ASN A 28 -5.63 1.61 6.57
N GLY A 29 -5.22 1.33 5.33
CA GLY A 29 -5.24 2.30 4.23
C GLY A 29 -4.29 1.94 3.11
N PRO A 30 -4.31 2.66 1.97
CA PRO A 30 -3.40 2.41 0.84
C PRO A 30 -1.94 2.42 1.25
N GLU A 31 -1.12 1.73 0.47
CA GLU A 31 0.34 1.80 0.60
C GLU A 31 0.85 3.21 0.28
N GLY A 32 2.01 3.60 0.83
CA GLY A 32 2.60 4.93 0.58
C GLY A 32 1.94 6.09 1.33
N LEU A 33 1.10 5.83 2.34
CA LEU A 33 0.58 6.86 3.26
C LEU A 33 1.38 6.99 4.56
N GLY A 34 2.46 6.22 4.73
CA GLY A 34 3.30 6.30 5.92
C GLY A 34 2.77 5.54 7.14
N LYS A 35 1.91 4.54 6.96
CA LYS A 35 1.33 3.75 8.07
C LYS A 35 2.40 3.14 9.00
N CYS A 36 3.53 2.70 8.43
CA CYS A 36 4.63 2.16 9.20
C CYS A 36 5.28 3.22 10.11
N ILE A 37 5.37 4.48 9.62
CA ILE A 37 5.86 5.63 10.42
C ILE A 37 4.91 5.89 11.57
N LEU A 38 3.59 5.88 11.32
CA LEU A 38 2.57 6.04 12.36
C LEU A 38 2.64 4.91 13.39
N GLY A 39 2.73 3.65 12.93
CA GLY A 39 2.84 2.48 13.82
C GLY A 39 4.09 2.53 14.70
N ASN A 40 5.24 2.91 14.14
CA ASN A 40 6.48 3.11 14.89
C ASN A 40 6.37 4.24 15.91
N GLU A 41 5.71 5.36 15.59
CA GLU A 41 5.56 6.46 16.54
C GLU A 41 4.58 6.10 17.69
N ILE A 42 3.53 5.34 17.40
CA ILE A 42 2.66 4.76 18.45
C ILE A 42 3.48 3.84 19.35
N ALA A 43 4.26 2.93 18.77
CA ALA A 43 5.12 2.02 19.52
C ALA A 43 6.15 2.78 20.38
N ARG A 44 6.78 3.81 19.82
CA ARG A 44 7.72 4.67 20.53
C ARG A 44 7.07 5.35 21.74
N THR A 45 5.88 5.89 21.57
CA THR A 45 5.14 6.55 22.67
C THR A 45 4.77 5.59 23.79
N LEU A 46 4.46 4.34 23.46
CA LEU A 46 4.13 3.29 24.44
C LEU A 46 5.36 2.77 25.20
N LEU A 47 6.54 2.77 24.57
CA LEU A 47 7.74 2.13 25.08
C LEU A 47 8.73 3.08 25.72
N VAL A 48 8.84 4.30 25.18
CA VAL A 48 9.93 5.21 25.48
C VAL A 48 9.47 6.30 26.45
N ASN A 49 10.07 6.34 27.63
CA ASN A 49 9.96 7.50 28.50
C ASN A 49 10.94 8.59 27.98
N ASN A 50 10.43 9.79 27.70
CA ASN A 50 11.23 10.90 27.18
C ASN A 50 12.44 11.30 28.04
N ASN A 51 12.49 10.86 29.29
CA ASN A 51 13.60 11.11 30.22
C ASN A 51 14.65 9.98 30.19
N ASP A 52 14.42 8.88 29.46
CA ASP A 52 15.37 7.77 29.38
C ASP A 52 16.10 7.74 28.02
N SER A 53 17.26 8.38 27.97
CA SER A 53 18.13 8.41 26.78
C SER A 53 18.55 7.03 26.27
N LYS A 54 18.65 6.05 27.16
CA LYS A 54 19.02 4.67 26.81
C LYS A 54 17.87 4.00 26.04
N SER A 55 16.63 4.10 26.52
CA SER A 55 15.46 3.54 25.86
C SER A 55 15.24 4.20 24.48
N ILE A 56 15.42 5.52 24.38
CA ILE A 56 15.36 6.27 23.11
C ILE A 56 16.37 5.71 22.10
N ASN A 57 17.64 5.55 22.52
CA ASN A 57 18.69 5.05 21.63
C ASN A 57 18.43 3.62 21.18
N LEU A 58 18.00 2.73 22.07
CA LEU A 58 17.68 1.35 21.75
C LEU A 58 16.51 1.27 20.73
N PHE A 59 15.49 2.11 20.92
CA PHE A 59 14.36 2.17 19.98
C PHE A 59 14.81 2.66 18.59
N ASN A 60 15.57 3.73 18.53
CA ASN A 60 16.09 4.30 17.28
C ASN A 60 17.01 3.33 16.53
N LEU A 61 17.72 2.46 17.23
CA LEU A 61 18.55 1.40 16.65
C LEU A 61 17.79 0.10 16.32
N ASN A 62 16.48 0.09 16.51
CA ASN A 62 15.64 -1.12 16.35
C ASN A 62 16.09 -2.31 17.24
N THR A 63 16.71 -2.04 18.38
CA THR A 63 17.23 -3.05 19.31
C THR A 63 16.53 -3.03 20.67
N HIS A 64 15.42 -2.33 20.80
CA HIS A 64 14.67 -2.23 22.05
C HIS A 64 14.09 -3.60 22.43
N PRO A 65 14.41 -4.15 23.64
CA PRO A 65 14.04 -5.52 24.02
C PRO A 65 12.52 -5.75 24.16
N ASP A 66 11.75 -4.68 24.37
CA ASP A 66 10.30 -4.72 24.52
C ASP A 66 9.56 -4.30 23.24
N PHE A 67 10.28 -4.19 22.12
CA PHE A 67 9.73 -3.92 20.78
C PHE A 67 10.05 -5.07 19.83
N LEU A 68 9.02 -5.57 19.16
CA LEU A 68 9.17 -6.52 18.06
C LEU A 68 8.54 -5.94 16.80
N PHE A 69 9.38 -5.70 15.79
CA PHE A 69 8.93 -5.26 14.48
C PHE A 69 8.99 -6.42 13.49
N LEU A 70 7.84 -6.93 13.10
CA LEU A 70 7.71 -7.96 12.06
C LEU A 70 7.40 -7.29 10.73
N ASN A 71 8.39 -7.23 9.85
CA ASN A 71 8.29 -6.65 8.50
C ASN A 71 8.72 -7.68 7.46
N LYS A 72 7.77 -8.43 6.92
CA LYS A 72 7.99 -9.45 5.90
C LYS A 72 6.99 -9.27 4.76
N ASP A 73 7.41 -9.57 3.54
CA ASP A 73 6.51 -9.57 2.37
C ASP A 73 5.46 -10.68 2.48
N LYS A 74 5.83 -11.80 3.10
CA LYS A 74 4.92 -12.90 3.39
C LYS A 74 5.10 -13.36 4.84
N ILE A 75 4.04 -13.24 5.62
CA ILE A 75 4.06 -13.65 7.03
C ILE A 75 3.61 -15.11 7.12
N LEU A 76 4.51 -15.96 7.58
CA LEU A 76 4.29 -17.38 7.80
C LEU A 76 3.88 -17.65 9.25
N THR A 77 3.28 -18.82 9.50
CA THR A 77 2.84 -19.22 10.85
C THR A 77 3.98 -19.24 11.86
N ARG A 78 5.19 -19.63 11.43
CA ARG A 78 6.38 -19.62 12.28
C ARG A 78 6.78 -18.23 12.83
N HIS A 79 6.44 -17.16 12.10
CA HIS A 79 6.70 -15.78 12.55
C HIS A 79 5.74 -15.37 13.69
N ILE A 80 4.55 -15.96 13.73
CA ILE A 80 3.52 -15.67 14.72
C ILE A 80 3.58 -16.64 15.89
N SER A 81 3.60 -17.95 15.62
CA SER A 81 3.54 -19.02 16.63
C SER A 81 4.37 -20.21 16.19
N PHE A 82 5.11 -20.82 17.10
CA PHE A 82 5.88 -22.01 16.78
C PHE A 82 5.08 -23.30 16.86
N ARG A 83 5.35 -24.17 15.85
CA ARG A 83 5.37 -25.61 16.08
C ARG A 83 6.80 -26.16 16.13
N ASP A 84 7.74 -25.50 15.42
CA ASP A 84 9.16 -25.88 15.38
C ASP A 84 10.04 -24.64 15.50
N LYS A 85 11.14 -24.73 16.25
CA LYS A 85 12.10 -23.63 16.45
C LYS A 85 13.00 -23.51 15.24
N GLU A 86 12.50 -22.85 14.19
CA GLU A 86 13.32 -22.48 13.05
C GLU A 86 13.93 -21.09 13.25
N TRP A 87 15.20 -20.96 12.91
CA TRP A 87 15.90 -19.67 12.91
C TRP A 87 15.38 -18.78 11.77
N ASP A 88 15.11 -17.52 12.08
CA ASP A 88 14.82 -16.47 11.11
C ASP A 88 15.90 -15.39 11.20
N GLU A 89 16.44 -14.91 10.08
CA GLU A 89 17.55 -13.96 10.04
C GLU A 89 17.26 -12.64 10.74
N GLU A 90 16.01 -12.16 10.71
CA GLU A 90 15.61 -10.89 11.33
C GLU A 90 15.05 -11.08 12.74
N LEU A 91 14.27 -12.14 12.97
CA LEU A 91 13.59 -12.38 14.25
C LEU A 91 14.41 -13.28 15.18
N GLY A 92 15.42 -13.97 14.66
CA GLY A 92 16.15 -15.00 15.38
C GLY A 92 15.22 -16.17 15.74
N ASN A 93 15.23 -16.57 17.02
CA ASN A 93 14.31 -17.58 17.56
C ASN A 93 13.01 -16.98 18.14
N ARG A 94 12.71 -15.72 17.87
CA ARG A 94 11.55 -15.03 18.44
C ARG A 94 10.37 -15.11 17.50
N ASN A 95 9.20 -15.46 18.01
CA ASN A 95 7.93 -15.27 17.34
C ASN A 95 7.06 -14.30 18.16
N VAL A 96 5.97 -13.84 17.54
CA VAL A 96 5.08 -12.85 18.15
C VAL A 96 4.52 -13.34 19.49
N ILE A 97 4.03 -14.58 19.56
CA ILE A 97 3.37 -15.12 20.77
C ILE A 97 4.35 -15.31 21.91
N ASP A 98 5.52 -15.89 21.64
CA ASP A 98 6.55 -16.06 22.68
C ASP A 98 7.03 -14.70 23.17
N PHE A 99 7.21 -13.73 22.27
CA PHE A 99 7.59 -12.38 22.64
C PHE A 99 6.55 -11.73 23.57
N LEU A 100 5.26 -11.84 23.27
CA LEU A 100 4.18 -11.26 24.09
C LEU A 100 4.01 -11.99 25.42
N SER A 101 4.39 -13.26 25.54
CA SER A 101 4.29 -14.04 26.77
C SER A 101 5.34 -13.65 27.83
N MET A 102 6.42 -12.99 27.40
CA MET A 102 7.48 -12.54 28.32
C MET A 102 7.11 -11.22 28.98
N THR A 103 7.55 -11.01 30.22
CA THR A 103 7.40 -9.71 30.89
C THR A 103 8.28 -8.65 30.21
N PRO A 104 7.89 -7.36 30.26
CA PRO A 104 8.73 -6.26 29.79
C PRO A 104 10.07 -6.22 30.52
N SER A 105 11.14 -5.87 29.80
CA SER A 105 12.52 -5.86 30.35
C SER A 105 12.99 -4.50 30.83
N ILE A 106 12.66 -3.45 30.06
CA ILE A 106 13.14 -2.07 30.32
C ILE A 106 11.93 -1.13 30.42
N SER A 107 10.95 -1.30 29.52
CA SER A 107 9.75 -0.49 29.46
C SER A 107 8.67 -1.00 30.41
N THR A 108 7.62 -0.22 30.64
CA THR A 108 6.39 -0.69 31.29
C THR A 108 5.52 -1.52 30.37
N ASN A 109 5.69 -1.36 29.06
CA ASN A 109 4.87 -1.97 28.03
C ASN A 109 5.69 -2.87 27.10
N LYS A 110 5.00 -3.76 26.41
CA LYS A 110 5.51 -4.55 25.30
C LYS A 110 4.70 -4.26 24.04
N VAL A 111 5.38 -4.06 22.92
CA VAL A 111 4.73 -3.70 21.67
C VAL A 111 5.22 -4.59 20.54
N VAL A 112 4.27 -5.15 19.80
CA VAL A 112 4.50 -5.84 18.54
C VAL A 112 3.90 -5.00 17.43
N LEU A 113 4.70 -4.66 16.43
CA LEU A 113 4.25 -4.01 15.18
C LEU A 113 4.40 -5.00 14.03
N ILE A 114 3.29 -5.38 13.43
CA ILE A 114 3.25 -6.29 12.29
C ILE A 114 2.90 -5.49 11.03
N ASN A 115 3.90 -5.28 10.17
CA ASN A 115 3.67 -4.71 8.84
C ASN A 115 3.16 -5.79 7.87
N ASN A 116 2.46 -5.39 6.82
CA ASN A 116 1.88 -6.30 5.82
C ASN A 116 0.99 -7.40 6.44
N ALA A 117 0.25 -7.09 7.50
CA ALA A 117 -0.59 -8.06 8.21
C ALA A 117 -1.58 -8.79 7.28
N HIS A 118 -1.97 -8.18 6.14
CA HIS A 118 -2.82 -8.78 5.10
C HIS A 118 -2.17 -9.97 4.36
N THR A 119 -0.87 -10.21 4.54
CA THR A 119 -0.16 -11.36 3.96
C THR A 119 -0.14 -12.58 4.87
N MET A 120 -0.65 -12.47 6.09
CA MET A 120 -0.86 -13.60 6.98
C MET A 120 -1.89 -14.56 6.41
N ASN A 121 -1.55 -15.84 6.39
CA ASN A 121 -2.55 -16.87 6.10
C ASN A 121 -3.53 -17.03 7.29
N GLU A 122 -4.63 -17.73 7.07
CA GLU A 122 -5.68 -17.93 8.08
C GLU A 122 -5.16 -18.58 9.37
N VAL A 123 -4.22 -19.53 9.25
CA VAL A 123 -3.61 -20.21 10.41
C VAL A 123 -2.80 -19.22 11.26
N SER A 124 -2.03 -18.33 10.62
CA SER A 124 -1.26 -17.27 11.31
C SER A 124 -2.18 -16.27 12.00
N GLN A 125 -3.27 -15.89 11.34
CA GLN A 125 -4.26 -14.98 11.92
C GLN A 125 -4.98 -15.60 13.11
N ASN A 126 -5.40 -16.87 13.02
CA ASN A 126 -6.02 -17.61 14.13
C ASN A 126 -5.09 -17.76 15.32
N ALA A 127 -3.78 -17.91 15.08
CA ALA A 127 -2.80 -17.99 16.17
C ALA A 127 -2.73 -16.69 17.01
N LEU A 128 -2.97 -15.52 16.40
CA LEU A 128 -3.01 -14.24 17.12
C LEU A 128 -4.25 -14.04 17.99
N LEU A 129 -5.36 -14.72 17.68
CA LEU A 129 -6.65 -14.48 18.35
C LEU A 129 -6.56 -14.62 19.85
N LYS A 130 -5.86 -15.64 20.36
CA LYS A 130 -5.71 -15.84 21.80
C LYS A 130 -5.03 -14.64 22.49
N SER A 131 -3.99 -14.08 21.87
CA SER A 131 -3.29 -12.90 22.40
C SER A 131 -4.11 -11.61 22.31
N LEU A 132 -5.11 -11.56 21.41
CA LEU A 132 -6.04 -10.45 21.28
C LEU A 132 -7.24 -10.58 22.24
N GLU A 133 -7.65 -11.81 22.59
CA GLU A 133 -8.74 -12.11 23.53
C GLU A 133 -8.31 -11.98 24.98
N GLU A 134 -7.14 -12.54 25.30
CA GLU A 134 -6.56 -12.57 26.64
C GLU A 134 -5.15 -11.94 26.60
N PRO A 135 -5.07 -10.62 26.39
CA PRO A 135 -3.78 -9.95 26.26
C PRO A 135 -3.00 -10.00 27.58
N ALA A 136 -1.70 -10.21 27.49
CA ALA A 136 -0.82 -10.03 28.62
C ALA A 136 -0.87 -8.56 29.09
N VAL A 137 -0.71 -8.35 30.38
CA VAL A 137 -0.75 -6.99 30.97
C VAL A 137 0.29 -6.10 30.27
N ASN A 138 -0.15 -4.90 29.87
CA ASN A 138 0.70 -3.91 29.20
C ASN A 138 1.31 -4.38 27.88
N SER A 139 0.66 -5.29 27.17
CA SER A 139 1.06 -5.71 25.84
C SER A 139 0.16 -5.08 24.75
N TYR A 140 0.75 -4.70 23.63
CA TYR A 140 0.06 -4.05 22.51
C TYR A 140 0.46 -4.72 21.20
N ILE A 141 -0.53 -4.93 20.33
CA ILE A 141 -0.35 -5.48 18.99
C ILE A 141 -0.86 -4.44 17.97
N ILE A 142 0.03 -3.97 17.11
CA ILE A 142 -0.28 -3.02 16.03
C ILE A 142 -0.17 -3.77 14.71
N LEU A 143 -1.28 -3.85 13.97
CA LEU A 143 -1.37 -4.51 12.68
C LEU A 143 -1.49 -3.47 11.57
N ILE A 144 -0.58 -3.50 10.59
CA ILE A 144 -0.66 -2.61 9.42
C ILE A 144 -1.16 -3.41 8.23
N THR A 145 -2.21 -2.90 7.59
CA THR A 145 -2.75 -3.50 6.36
C THR A 145 -2.92 -2.48 5.24
N ASN A 146 -2.63 -2.93 4.00
CA ASN A 146 -2.83 -2.15 2.79
C ASN A 146 -4.18 -2.48 2.12
N ARG A 147 -4.92 -3.45 2.65
CA ARG A 147 -6.18 -3.96 2.09
C ARG A 147 -7.25 -3.99 3.15
N SER A 148 -8.33 -3.27 2.92
CA SER A 148 -9.52 -3.34 3.77
C SER A 148 -10.12 -4.75 3.74
N ASN A 149 -10.63 -5.20 4.88
CA ASN A 149 -11.27 -6.51 5.05
C ASN A 149 -10.38 -7.72 4.68
N SER A 150 -9.05 -7.56 4.78
CA SER A 150 -8.09 -8.63 4.47
C SER A 150 -7.74 -9.52 5.65
N LEU A 151 -8.10 -9.12 6.84
CA LEU A 151 -7.96 -9.92 8.05
C LEU A 151 -9.28 -10.61 8.40
N LEU A 152 -9.21 -11.63 9.25
CA LEU A 152 -10.40 -12.32 9.73
C LEU A 152 -11.32 -11.37 10.51
N GLN A 153 -12.62 -11.53 10.36
CA GLN A 153 -13.60 -10.71 11.07
C GLN A 153 -13.44 -10.79 12.60
N THR A 154 -12.94 -11.93 13.10
CA THR A 154 -12.62 -12.15 14.50
C THR A 154 -11.46 -11.28 15.01
N ILE A 155 -10.51 -10.88 14.14
CA ILE A 155 -9.46 -9.91 14.47
C ILE A 155 -10.05 -8.50 14.49
N TYR A 156 -10.86 -8.14 13.48
CA TYR A 156 -11.51 -6.81 13.44
C TYR A 156 -12.39 -6.55 14.66
N SER A 157 -13.10 -7.56 15.17
CA SER A 157 -13.98 -7.42 16.35
C SER A 157 -13.21 -7.18 17.66
N ARG A 158 -11.89 -7.45 17.71
CA ARG A 158 -11.03 -7.33 18.90
C ARG A 158 -10.03 -6.19 18.80
N CYS A 159 -9.96 -5.54 17.66
CA CYS A 159 -9.02 -4.45 17.42
C CYS A 159 -9.75 -3.14 17.12
N GLN A 160 -9.18 -2.04 17.57
CA GLN A 160 -9.58 -0.72 17.08
C GLN A 160 -8.95 -0.48 15.71
N THR A 161 -9.77 -0.09 14.73
CA THR A 161 -9.26 0.25 13.39
C THR A 161 -9.04 1.75 13.26
N LEU A 162 -7.82 2.14 12.94
CA LEU A 162 -7.42 3.48 12.54
C LEU A 162 -7.34 3.52 11.01
N ASN A 163 -8.34 4.13 10.38
CA ASN A 163 -8.31 4.30 8.92
C ASN A 163 -7.50 5.54 8.56
N MET A 164 -6.58 5.37 7.61
CA MET A 164 -5.87 6.48 7.03
C MET A 164 -6.83 7.38 6.23
N PRO A 165 -6.66 8.71 6.29
CA PRO A 165 -7.54 9.62 5.56
C PRO A 165 -7.31 9.51 4.05
N SER A 166 -8.37 9.73 3.27
CA SER A 166 -8.24 10.06 1.87
C SER A 166 -7.68 11.49 1.75
N LEU A 167 -6.64 11.65 0.94
CA LEU A 167 -6.05 12.95 0.68
C LEU A 167 -6.62 13.51 -0.63
N THR A 168 -6.84 14.82 -0.65
CA THR A 168 -7.20 15.53 -1.87
C THR A 168 -5.95 15.85 -2.70
N ASP A 169 -6.13 16.07 -4.00
CA ASP A 169 -5.04 16.50 -4.88
C ASP A 169 -4.35 17.77 -4.37
N ASP A 170 -5.12 18.71 -3.82
CA ASP A 170 -4.58 19.96 -3.28
C ASP A 170 -3.71 19.74 -2.02
N GLU A 171 -4.11 18.81 -1.15
CA GLU A 171 -3.31 18.44 0.02
C GLU A 171 -1.99 17.78 -0.40
N ILE A 172 -2.03 16.89 -1.39
CA ILE A 172 -0.84 16.23 -1.91
C ILE A 172 0.08 17.23 -2.61
N ASN A 173 -0.46 18.07 -3.49
CA ASN A 173 0.32 19.10 -4.20
C ASN A 173 0.96 20.11 -3.23
N SER A 174 0.21 20.56 -2.23
CA SER A 174 0.74 21.45 -1.19
C SER A 174 1.89 20.80 -0.41
N TRP A 175 1.79 19.52 -0.13
CA TRP A 175 2.85 18.77 0.53
C TRP A 175 4.09 18.61 -0.37
N LEU A 176 3.92 18.29 -1.67
CA LEU A 176 5.02 18.22 -2.62
C LEU A 176 5.79 19.54 -2.71
N VAL A 177 5.06 20.67 -2.81
CA VAL A 177 5.66 22.02 -2.80
C VAL A 177 6.44 22.27 -1.50
N SER A 178 5.92 21.86 -0.35
CA SER A 178 6.62 21.98 0.93
C SER A 178 7.92 21.17 1.00
N ARG A 179 8.07 20.16 0.13
CA ARG A 179 9.28 19.36 -0.07
C ARG A 179 10.23 19.90 -1.13
N GLY A 180 9.91 21.07 -1.71
CA GLY A 180 10.69 21.68 -2.80
C GLY A 180 10.41 21.08 -4.18
N ILE A 181 9.33 20.29 -4.31
CA ILE A 181 8.92 19.69 -5.59
C ILE A 181 7.78 20.55 -6.15
N SER A 182 8.11 21.44 -7.07
CA SER A 182 7.16 22.34 -7.75
C SER A 182 6.88 21.95 -9.19
N ASP A 183 7.72 21.10 -9.79
CA ASP A 183 7.67 20.76 -11.21
C ASP A 183 6.65 19.65 -11.55
N PHE A 184 6.13 19.01 -10.53
CA PHE A 184 5.18 17.90 -10.64
C PHE A 184 3.92 18.16 -9.82
N ASN A 185 2.79 17.64 -10.31
CA ASN A 185 1.54 17.61 -9.57
C ASN A 185 0.85 16.25 -9.69
N THR A 186 -0.17 16.01 -8.88
CA THR A 186 -0.90 14.73 -8.86
C THR A 186 -1.45 14.31 -10.20
N LYS A 187 -1.76 15.25 -11.12
CA LYS A 187 -2.32 14.97 -12.46
C LYS A 187 -1.30 14.36 -13.42
N ASP A 188 -0.01 14.39 -13.09
CA ASP A 188 1.06 13.74 -13.87
C ASP A 188 1.20 12.25 -13.55
N PHE A 189 0.49 11.77 -12.52
CA PHE A 189 0.54 10.41 -11.99
C PHE A 189 -0.83 9.71 -12.05
N PRO A 190 -0.89 8.38 -11.87
CA PRO A 190 -2.16 7.67 -11.70
C PRO A 190 -2.95 8.19 -10.49
N SER A 191 -4.30 8.27 -10.59
CA SER A 191 -5.15 8.82 -9.53
C SER A 191 -5.13 8.02 -8.22
N TYR A 192 -4.67 6.79 -8.25
CA TYR A 192 -4.54 5.94 -7.08
C TYR A 192 -3.19 6.06 -6.36
N ILE A 193 -2.26 6.83 -6.92
CA ILE A 193 -0.90 6.97 -6.34
C ILE A 193 -0.97 7.77 -5.03
N THR A 194 -0.12 7.40 -4.10
CA THR A 194 -0.06 8.03 -2.78
C THR A 194 1.15 8.95 -2.68
N PRO A 195 1.16 9.94 -1.77
CA PRO A 195 2.20 10.95 -1.71
C PRO A 195 3.63 10.39 -1.63
N ILE A 196 3.85 9.38 -0.79
CA ILE A 196 5.19 8.80 -0.63
C ILE A 196 5.61 8.05 -1.90
N ASN A 197 4.66 7.39 -2.59
CA ASN A 197 4.96 6.72 -3.85
C ASN A 197 5.27 7.73 -4.96
N ILE A 198 4.59 8.90 -5.01
CA ILE A 198 4.96 9.99 -5.92
C ILE A 198 6.41 10.42 -5.67
N LEU A 199 6.78 10.62 -4.40
CA LEU A 199 8.15 11.02 -4.06
C LEU A 199 9.16 9.94 -4.50
N ASN A 200 8.87 8.67 -4.23
CA ASN A 200 9.74 7.57 -4.65
C ASN A 200 9.88 7.50 -6.18
N ASP A 201 8.79 7.71 -6.93
CA ASP A 201 8.82 7.72 -8.39
C ASP A 201 9.67 8.87 -8.93
N ILE A 202 9.63 10.04 -8.27
CA ILE A 202 10.46 11.18 -8.64
C ILE A 202 11.93 10.91 -8.33
N GLU A 203 12.25 10.41 -7.13
CA GLU A 203 13.62 10.10 -6.69
C GLU A 203 14.27 8.99 -7.53
N ASN A 204 13.48 8.06 -8.08
CA ASN A 204 13.96 6.96 -8.92
C ASN A 204 13.80 7.22 -10.44
N ASP A 205 13.52 8.45 -10.85
CA ASP A 205 13.30 8.85 -12.25
C ASP A 205 12.18 8.07 -12.97
N GLN A 206 11.23 7.53 -12.20
CA GLN A 206 10.08 6.77 -12.72
C GLN A 206 8.83 7.62 -13.00
N HIS A 207 8.88 8.89 -12.65
CA HIS A 207 7.76 9.84 -12.77
C HIS A 207 7.23 10.05 -14.21
N MET A 208 8.07 9.79 -15.22
CA MET A 208 7.66 9.92 -16.63
C MET A 208 6.95 8.70 -17.19
N VAL A 209 7.05 7.55 -16.52
CA VAL A 209 6.60 6.26 -17.07
C VAL A 209 5.11 6.26 -17.39
N PHE A 210 4.28 6.71 -16.44
CA PHE A 210 2.84 6.77 -16.66
C PHE A 210 2.44 7.81 -17.71
N LYS A 211 3.09 8.97 -17.69
CA LYS A 211 2.87 10.05 -18.67
C LYS A 211 3.18 9.58 -20.09
N ASP A 212 4.28 8.89 -20.29
CA ASP A 212 4.66 8.37 -21.59
C ASP A 212 3.81 7.17 -22.00
N PHE A 213 3.36 6.35 -21.04
CA PHE A 213 2.36 5.32 -21.30
C PHE A 213 1.08 5.92 -21.90
N VAL A 214 0.53 7.00 -21.30
CA VAL A 214 -0.69 7.65 -21.81
C VAL A 214 -0.46 8.23 -23.23
N LYS A 215 0.70 8.85 -23.49
CA LYS A 215 1.06 9.32 -24.84
C LYS A 215 1.15 8.18 -25.86
N LEU A 216 1.76 7.04 -25.46
CA LEU A 216 1.85 5.86 -26.31
C LEU A 216 0.47 5.24 -26.56
N MET A 217 -0.43 5.25 -25.57
CA MET A 217 -1.83 4.83 -25.75
C MET A 217 -2.55 5.68 -26.81
N LYS A 218 -2.34 7.00 -26.84
CA LYS A 218 -2.85 7.87 -27.89
C LYS A 218 -2.35 7.43 -29.28
N LYS A 219 -1.02 7.28 -29.44
CA LYS A 219 -0.42 6.84 -30.71
C LYS A 219 -0.92 5.46 -31.13
N PHE A 220 -1.13 4.56 -30.19
CA PHE A 220 -1.63 3.21 -30.42
C PHE A 220 -3.07 3.22 -30.94
N LEU A 221 -3.96 3.97 -30.30
CA LEU A 221 -5.37 4.07 -30.69
C LEU A 221 -5.54 4.82 -32.02
N SER A 222 -4.67 5.79 -32.33
CA SER A 222 -4.64 6.46 -33.63
C SER A 222 -3.87 5.70 -34.73
N ASN A 223 -3.52 4.43 -34.50
CA ASN A 223 -2.78 3.57 -35.45
C ASN A 223 -1.35 4.04 -35.79
N GLN A 224 -0.76 4.91 -34.97
CA GLN A 224 0.61 5.44 -35.17
C GLN A 224 1.66 4.64 -34.39
N ALA A 225 1.25 3.71 -33.53
CA ALA A 225 2.13 2.85 -32.74
C ALA A 225 1.57 1.42 -32.64
N HIS A 226 2.43 0.47 -32.34
CA HIS A 226 2.08 -0.93 -32.10
C HIS A 226 2.12 -1.27 -30.60
N SER A 227 1.33 -2.27 -30.17
CA SER A 227 1.31 -2.77 -28.78
C SER A 227 2.70 -3.11 -28.26
N LYS A 228 3.59 -3.65 -29.13
CA LYS A 228 4.97 -3.98 -28.79
C LYS A 228 5.77 -2.78 -28.28
N GLN A 229 5.54 -1.57 -28.82
CA GLN A 229 6.25 -0.35 -28.38
C GLN A 229 5.84 0.06 -26.96
N ILE A 230 4.55 -0.11 -26.61
CA ILE A 230 4.06 0.14 -25.25
C ILE A 230 4.70 -0.83 -24.28
N LEU A 231 4.70 -2.12 -24.61
CA LEU A 231 5.29 -3.15 -23.76
C LEU A 231 6.81 -2.97 -23.57
N GLN A 232 7.53 -2.63 -24.65
CA GLN A 232 8.95 -2.35 -24.58
C GLN A 232 9.26 -1.15 -23.69
N HIS A 233 8.47 -0.07 -23.80
CA HIS A 233 8.62 1.10 -22.94
C HIS A 233 8.41 0.73 -21.46
N LEU A 234 7.32 0.05 -21.13
CA LEU A 234 7.05 -0.37 -19.74
C LEU A 234 8.10 -1.35 -19.19
N SER A 235 8.64 -2.23 -20.05
CA SER A 235 9.68 -3.18 -19.65
C SER A 235 11.05 -2.53 -19.45
N SER A 236 11.35 -1.40 -20.12
CA SER A 236 12.62 -0.67 -19.91
C SER A 236 12.75 -0.04 -18.52
N TYR A 237 11.63 0.11 -17.79
CA TYR A 237 11.59 0.59 -16.41
C TYR A 237 11.41 -0.53 -15.38
N GLU A 238 11.55 -1.79 -15.79
CA GLU A 238 11.41 -2.98 -14.91
C GLU A 238 10.08 -3.04 -14.16
N ILE A 239 9.01 -2.49 -14.76
CA ILE A 239 7.69 -2.43 -14.13
C ILE A 239 7.06 -3.83 -14.14
N ASP A 240 6.55 -4.24 -13.00
CA ASP A 240 5.87 -5.52 -12.84
C ASP A 240 4.51 -5.58 -13.59
N LEU A 241 4.03 -6.81 -13.81
CA LEU A 241 2.78 -7.06 -14.53
C LEU A 241 1.57 -6.37 -13.85
N ILE A 242 1.52 -6.37 -12.53
CA ILE A 242 0.39 -5.78 -11.78
C ILE A 242 0.34 -4.27 -11.99
N THR A 243 1.48 -3.60 -11.96
CA THR A 243 1.57 -2.16 -12.22
C THR A 243 1.19 -1.82 -13.66
N LYS A 244 1.60 -2.63 -14.65
CA LYS A 244 1.16 -2.46 -16.04
C LYS A 244 -0.36 -2.60 -16.20
N ILE A 245 -0.96 -3.60 -15.55
CA ILE A 245 -2.42 -3.79 -15.52
C ILE A 245 -3.09 -2.59 -14.84
N ASN A 246 -2.55 -2.09 -13.73
CA ASN A 246 -3.09 -0.92 -13.04
C ASN A 246 -3.07 0.34 -13.91
N TYR A 247 -2.01 0.58 -14.69
CA TYR A 247 -1.95 1.69 -15.64
C TYR A 247 -3.04 1.60 -16.70
N LEU A 248 -3.29 0.39 -17.20
CA LEU A 248 -4.34 0.17 -18.21
C LEU A 248 -5.74 0.37 -17.62
N ILE A 249 -5.99 -0.17 -16.42
CA ILE A 249 -7.24 0.04 -15.69
C ILE A 249 -7.47 1.52 -15.41
N GLU A 250 -6.46 2.24 -14.98
CA GLU A 250 -6.53 3.67 -14.69
C GLU A 250 -6.88 4.48 -15.95
N PHE A 251 -6.18 4.22 -17.04
CA PHE A 251 -6.47 4.84 -18.33
C PHE A 251 -7.94 4.64 -18.74
N LEU A 252 -8.44 3.42 -18.66
CA LEU A 252 -9.83 3.09 -19.02
C LEU A 252 -10.85 3.73 -18.08
N LYS A 253 -10.56 3.76 -16.77
CA LYS A 253 -11.44 4.38 -15.77
C LYS A 253 -11.62 5.87 -16.00
N ILE A 254 -10.53 6.59 -16.33
CA ILE A 254 -10.58 8.02 -16.58
C ILE A 254 -11.43 8.31 -17.82
N LEU A 255 -11.25 7.56 -18.91
CA LEU A 255 -12.08 7.70 -20.11
C LEU A 255 -13.55 7.38 -19.81
N LEU A 256 -13.81 6.28 -19.12
CA LEU A 256 -15.17 5.86 -18.78
C LEU A 256 -15.88 6.90 -17.88
N ARG A 257 -15.19 7.40 -16.87
CA ARG A 257 -15.71 8.44 -15.96
C ARG A 257 -16.09 9.71 -16.73
N SER A 258 -15.18 10.21 -17.58
CA SER A 258 -15.43 11.40 -18.40
C SER A 258 -16.72 11.24 -19.24
N LYS A 259 -16.90 10.09 -19.90
CA LYS A 259 -18.08 9.83 -20.72
C LYS A 259 -19.38 9.68 -19.91
N ILE A 260 -19.32 9.07 -18.72
CA ILE A 260 -20.50 8.89 -17.84
C ILE A 260 -20.93 10.22 -17.22
N LEU A 261 -19.96 11.04 -16.77
CA LEU A 261 -20.22 12.31 -16.08
C LEU A 261 -20.36 13.49 -17.06
N ASN A 262 -20.12 13.29 -18.35
CA ASN A 262 -20.02 14.33 -19.36
C ASN A 262 -19.01 15.44 -19.00
N GLU A 263 -17.87 15.03 -18.40
CA GLU A 263 -16.77 15.92 -18.03
C GLU A 263 -15.73 15.96 -19.14
N GLU A 264 -15.20 17.15 -19.46
CA GLU A 264 -14.08 17.27 -20.39
C GLU A 264 -12.78 16.76 -19.77
N LEU A 265 -12.06 15.94 -20.52
CA LEU A 265 -10.73 15.47 -20.13
C LEU A 265 -9.70 16.60 -20.23
N SER A 266 -8.87 16.73 -19.24
CA SER A 266 -7.80 17.73 -19.14
C SER A 266 -6.43 17.08 -18.96
N GLY A 267 -5.35 17.89 -19.05
CA GLY A 267 -3.98 17.43 -18.82
C GLY A 267 -3.56 16.33 -19.80
N LEU A 268 -3.06 15.21 -19.29
CA LEU A 268 -2.57 14.06 -20.08
C LEU A 268 -3.63 13.43 -20.97
N TYR A 269 -4.91 13.58 -20.63
CA TYR A 269 -6.03 12.93 -21.29
C TYR A 269 -6.78 13.82 -22.27
N LYS A 270 -6.40 15.10 -22.41
CA LYS A 270 -7.08 16.08 -23.28
C LYS A 270 -7.32 15.58 -24.72
N ASP A 271 -6.38 14.84 -25.24
CA ASP A 271 -6.43 14.33 -26.62
C ASP A 271 -7.47 13.23 -26.85
N PHE A 272 -8.08 12.70 -25.78
CA PHE A 272 -9.11 11.66 -25.84
C PHE A 272 -10.54 12.20 -25.75
N ASN A 273 -10.75 13.51 -25.70
CA ASN A 273 -12.08 14.12 -25.63
C ASN A 273 -12.99 13.73 -26.81
N ASN A 274 -12.43 13.50 -27.99
CA ASN A 274 -13.16 13.11 -29.18
C ASN A 274 -13.23 11.59 -29.38
N SER A 275 -12.80 10.79 -28.40
CA SER A 275 -12.84 9.35 -28.52
C SER A 275 -14.27 8.80 -28.47
N ASP A 276 -14.59 7.92 -29.43
CA ASP A 276 -15.85 7.18 -29.42
C ASP A 276 -15.67 5.75 -28.95
N PHE A 277 -16.47 5.38 -27.97
CA PHE A 277 -16.44 4.03 -27.40
C PHE A 277 -17.75 3.65 -26.70
N SER A 278 -17.99 2.36 -26.62
CA SER A 278 -19.09 1.81 -25.83
C SER A 278 -18.71 1.74 -24.35
N THR A 279 -19.46 2.42 -23.49
CA THR A 279 -19.26 2.39 -22.03
C THR A 279 -19.33 0.96 -21.48
N LEU A 280 -20.24 0.13 -22.02
CA LEU A 280 -20.37 -1.27 -21.62
C LEU A 280 -19.11 -2.09 -21.96
N LYS A 281 -18.56 -1.93 -23.18
CA LYS A 281 -17.35 -2.66 -23.59
C LYS A 281 -16.16 -2.27 -22.72
N VAL A 282 -15.96 -0.97 -22.47
CA VAL A 282 -14.87 -0.47 -21.61
C VAL A 282 -15.05 -0.94 -20.16
N SER A 283 -16.29 -0.94 -19.65
CA SER A 283 -16.58 -1.47 -18.29
C SER A 283 -16.24 -2.97 -18.18
N ASN A 284 -16.60 -3.77 -19.19
CA ASN A 284 -16.26 -5.20 -19.23
C ASN A 284 -14.73 -5.41 -19.25
N LEU A 285 -13.99 -4.65 -20.07
CA LEU A 285 -12.52 -4.71 -20.09
C LEU A 285 -11.90 -4.38 -18.73
N ILE A 286 -12.43 -3.37 -18.03
CA ILE A 286 -11.98 -3.04 -16.67
C ILE A 286 -12.24 -4.22 -15.70
N ASN A 287 -13.42 -4.87 -15.80
CA ASN A 287 -13.75 -6.02 -14.97
C ASN A 287 -12.83 -7.21 -15.26
N ASP A 288 -12.56 -7.50 -16.53
CA ASP A 288 -11.66 -8.59 -16.93
C ASP A 288 -10.22 -8.34 -16.45
N LEU A 289 -9.72 -7.11 -16.56
CA LEU A 289 -8.41 -6.72 -16.02
C LEU A 289 -8.36 -6.81 -14.49
N ASN A 290 -9.46 -6.47 -13.78
CA ASN A 290 -9.54 -6.63 -12.33
C ASN A 290 -9.53 -8.11 -11.92
N ASN A 291 -10.25 -8.97 -12.65
CA ASN A 291 -10.25 -10.42 -12.44
C ASN A 291 -8.85 -11.00 -12.66
N LEU A 292 -8.19 -10.61 -13.77
CA LEU A 292 -6.81 -11.00 -14.04
C LEU A 292 -5.85 -10.61 -12.91
N ARG A 293 -5.98 -9.38 -12.40
CA ARG A 293 -5.18 -8.90 -11.27
C ARG A 293 -5.42 -9.72 -9.99
N PHE A 294 -6.66 -10.12 -9.74
CA PHE A 294 -7.03 -10.95 -8.59
C PHE A 294 -6.49 -12.38 -8.73
N ASP A 295 -6.55 -12.94 -9.95
CA ASP A 295 -6.13 -14.32 -10.21
C ASP A 295 -4.62 -14.47 -10.43
N TYR A 296 -3.91 -13.37 -10.69
CA TYR A 296 -2.46 -13.38 -10.91
C TYR A 296 -1.68 -14.08 -9.79
N PHE A 297 -2.09 -13.86 -8.54
CA PHE A 297 -1.45 -14.49 -7.38
C PHE A 297 -1.77 -15.99 -7.23
N LYS A 298 -2.74 -16.50 -7.99
CA LYS A 298 -3.15 -17.91 -7.97
C LYS A 298 -2.53 -18.74 -9.10
N VAL A 299 -2.12 -18.07 -10.19
CA VAL A 299 -1.60 -18.73 -11.40
C VAL A 299 -0.10 -18.46 -11.54
N PRO A 300 0.76 -19.48 -11.36
CA PRO A 300 2.21 -19.27 -11.24
C PRO A 300 2.93 -18.79 -12.51
N GLN A 301 2.34 -18.91 -13.70
CA GLN A 301 2.98 -18.58 -14.97
C GLN A 301 1.98 -17.95 -15.94
N ILE A 302 1.83 -16.64 -15.89
CA ILE A 302 1.09 -15.89 -16.90
C ILE A 302 2.09 -15.35 -17.94
N ASN A 303 1.87 -15.65 -19.21
CA ASN A 303 2.64 -15.05 -20.28
C ASN A 303 2.18 -13.61 -20.52
N GLU A 304 2.96 -12.66 -20.03
CA GLU A 304 2.68 -11.23 -20.09
C GLU A 304 2.37 -10.74 -21.51
N ASN A 305 3.17 -11.15 -22.49
CA ASN A 305 2.99 -10.71 -23.88
C ASN A 305 1.65 -11.17 -24.48
N HIS A 306 1.22 -12.39 -24.17
CA HIS A 306 -0.08 -12.88 -24.64
C HIS A 306 -1.23 -12.13 -24.02
N VAL A 307 -1.15 -11.88 -22.72
CA VAL A 307 -2.17 -11.13 -21.98
C VAL A 307 -2.33 -9.72 -22.57
N PHE A 308 -1.25 -8.97 -22.68
CA PHE A 308 -1.32 -7.61 -23.17
C PHE A 308 -1.71 -7.51 -24.65
N ASN A 309 -1.24 -8.44 -25.52
CA ASN A 309 -1.69 -8.45 -26.90
C ASN A 309 -3.18 -8.68 -27.03
N TYR A 310 -3.77 -9.54 -26.21
CA TYR A 310 -5.21 -9.72 -26.14
C TYR A 310 -5.93 -8.42 -25.74
N TYR A 311 -5.55 -7.81 -24.61
CA TYR A 311 -6.21 -6.59 -24.13
C TYR A 311 -6.00 -5.40 -25.05
N PHE A 312 -4.85 -5.23 -25.67
CA PHE A 312 -4.63 -4.19 -26.67
C PHE A 312 -5.47 -4.41 -27.94
N SER A 313 -5.70 -5.64 -28.36
CA SER A 313 -6.63 -5.96 -29.43
C SER A 313 -8.07 -5.56 -29.08
N GLU A 314 -8.54 -5.95 -27.90
CA GLU A 314 -9.86 -5.61 -27.42
C GLU A 314 -10.06 -4.09 -27.24
N LEU A 315 -9.01 -3.38 -26.82
CA LEU A 315 -9.01 -1.92 -26.73
C LEU A 315 -9.23 -1.25 -28.09
N LYS A 316 -8.53 -1.70 -29.14
CA LYS A 316 -8.72 -1.18 -30.51
C LYS A 316 -10.12 -1.44 -31.04
N ASN A 317 -10.71 -2.57 -30.68
CA ASN A 317 -12.09 -2.91 -31.05
C ASN A 317 -13.13 -2.10 -30.27
N SER A 318 -12.75 -1.55 -29.14
CA SER A 318 -13.67 -0.89 -28.20
C SER A 318 -13.59 0.63 -28.25
N ILE A 319 -12.44 1.21 -28.56
CA ILE A 319 -12.17 2.65 -28.52
C ILE A 319 -11.64 3.12 -29.89
N LYS A 320 -12.27 4.12 -30.47
CA LYS A 320 -11.83 4.82 -31.66
C LYS A 320 -11.48 6.26 -31.32
N LEU A 321 -10.30 6.70 -31.76
CA LEU A 321 -9.84 8.09 -31.68
C LEU A 321 -10.13 8.84 -32.98
#